data_53df5a2de71347ba8fe9d8e6193ac3ee
#
_entry.id   53df5a2de71347ba8fe9d8e6193ac3ee
#
_cell.length_a   1.000
_cell.length_b   1.000
_cell.length_c   1.000
_cell.angle_alpha   90.00
_cell.angle_beta   90.00
_cell.angle_gamma   90.00
#
_symmetry.space_group_name_H-M   'P 1'
#
loop_
_entity.id
_entity.type
_entity.pdbx_description
1 polymer ?
#
loop_
_entity_poly.entity_id
_entity_poly.type
_entity_poly.pdbx_seq_one_letter_code
_entity_poly.pdbx_strand_id
1 'polypeptide(L)'
;KWGREIKRKAALADSLSPAQELDLFQRDRLENVKKNLKPALEQNKIIVLDRYYYSTIAYQGAKGIGPLRIQKMNEKFAVRPDLVFILDVAPRVGLRRIEKTRRGKDLLFEQEDYLGKVRKIFKSFRGKNIFQIDAFRSEEDIYREIEETVCGFLRDLRHS
;
A
#
# COMPACT_ATOMS: atom_id res chain seq x y z
N LYS A 1 -0.20 -17.48 -5.28
CA LYS A 1 1.01 -18.24 -5.70
C LYS A 1 2.27 -17.40 -5.45
N TRP A 2 2.37 -16.22 -6.02
CA TRP A 2 3.56 -15.34 -5.96
C TRP A 2 3.80 -14.74 -4.57
N GLY A 3 2.77 -14.33 -3.84
CA GLY A 3 2.92 -13.81 -2.47
C GLY A 3 3.50 -14.83 -1.48
N ARG A 4 3.21 -16.13 -1.65
CA ARG A 4 3.87 -17.20 -0.89
C ARG A 4 5.33 -17.38 -1.29
N GLU A 5 5.66 -17.17 -2.56
CA GLU A 5 7.03 -17.24 -3.06
C GLU A 5 7.88 -16.08 -2.53
N ILE A 6 7.31 -14.86 -2.48
CA ILE A 6 7.97 -13.70 -1.85
C ILE A 6 8.27 -13.99 -0.38
N LYS A 7 7.28 -14.49 0.39
CA LYS A 7 7.48 -14.86 1.81
C LYS A 7 8.53 -15.97 1.98
N ARG A 8 8.51 -16.97 1.11
CA ARG A 8 9.49 -18.08 1.16
C ARG A 8 10.91 -17.60 0.86
N LYS A 9 11.09 -16.76 -0.16
CA LYS A 9 12.41 -16.22 -0.54
C LYS A 9 12.92 -15.21 0.47
N ALA A 10 12.05 -14.41 1.08
CA ALA A 10 12.43 -13.52 2.18
C ALA A 10 12.86 -14.28 3.45
N ALA A 11 12.36 -15.50 3.66
CA ALA A 11 12.73 -16.35 4.79
C ALA A 11 14.01 -17.19 4.53
N LEU A 12 14.32 -17.46 3.28
CA LEU A 12 15.59 -18.06 2.87
C LEU A 12 16.54 -16.88 2.64
N ALA A 13 17.62 -16.77 3.38
CA ALA A 13 18.62 -15.67 3.39
C ALA A 13 19.16 -15.22 2.01
N ASP A 14 18.63 -15.70 0.91
CA ASP A 14 18.78 -15.21 -0.46
C ASP A 14 17.97 -13.91 -0.63
N SER A 15 18.60 -12.80 -0.28
CA SER A 15 18.00 -11.47 -0.46
C SER A 15 17.74 -11.21 -1.95
N LEU A 16 16.46 -11.21 -2.32
CA LEU A 16 16.06 -10.73 -3.65
C LEU A 16 16.54 -9.30 -3.84
N SER A 17 17.11 -9.00 -4.99
CA SER A 17 17.33 -7.59 -5.35
C SER A 17 16.00 -6.83 -5.40
N PRO A 18 15.98 -5.50 -5.17
CA PRO A 18 14.77 -4.70 -5.27
C PRO A 18 14.03 -4.88 -6.61
N ALA A 19 14.77 -5.08 -7.69
CA ALA A 19 14.20 -5.33 -9.02
C ALA A 19 13.47 -6.68 -9.12
N GLN A 20 14.04 -7.73 -8.53
CA GLN A 20 13.41 -9.05 -8.48
C GLN A 20 12.16 -9.07 -7.61
N GLU A 21 12.20 -8.38 -6.46
CA GLU A 21 11.00 -8.20 -5.63
C GLU A 21 9.91 -7.46 -6.40
N LEU A 22 10.26 -6.37 -7.10
CA LEU A 22 9.32 -5.61 -7.89
C LEU A 22 8.66 -6.49 -8.97
N ASP A 23 9.44 -7.30 -9.70
CA ASP A 23 8.91 -8.20 -10.72
C ASP A 23 7.89 -9.20 -10.12
N LEU A 24 8.19 -9.78 -8.96
CA LEU A 24 7.25 -10.68 -8.28
C LEU A 24 5.97 -9.96 -7.87
N PHE A 25 6.05 -8.74 -7.31
CA PHE A 25 4.87 -7.94 -6.98
C PHE A 25 4.04 -7.59 -8.21
N GLN A 26 4.67 -7.30 -9.34
CA GLN A 26 3.97 -6.99 -10.59
C GLN A 26 3.21 -8.21 -11.12
N ARG A 27 3.84 -9.39 -11.11
CA ARG A 27 3.21 -10.65 -11.56
C ARG A 27 2.03 -11.05 -10.68
N ASP A 28 2.19 -10.97 -9.36
CA ASP A 28 1.13 -11.27 -8.40
C ASP A 28 -0.07 -10.34 -8.61
N ARG A 29 0.19 -9.05 -8.78
CA ARG A 29 -0.86 -8.06 -9.04
C ARG A 29 -1.54 -8.28 -10.38
N LEU A 30 -0.79 -8.54 -11.44
CA LEU A 30 -1.37 -8.82 -12.76
C LEU A 30 -2.32 -10.03 -12.70
N GLU A 31 -1.91 -11.08 -12.02
CA GLU A 31 -2.73 -12.28 -11.82
C GLU A 31 -3.99 -11.95 -11.01
N ASN A 32 -3.85 -11.21 -9.90
CA ASN A 32 -4.98 -10.78 -9.07
C ASN A 32 -5.96 -9.87 -9.83
N VAL A 33 -5.46 -8.91 -10.60
CA VAL A 33 -6.30 -8.04 -11.43
C VAL A 33 -7.11 -8.84 -12.42
N LYS A 34 -6.48 -9.79 -13.12
CA LYS A 34 -7.15 -10.61 -14.14
C LYS A 34 -8.18 -11.59 -13.54
N LYS A 35 -7.81 -12.25 -12.44
CA LYS A 35 -8.62 -13.35 -11.90
C LYS A 35 -9.68 -12.91 -10.91
N ASN A 36 -9.45 -11.80 -10.20
CA ASN A 36 -10.30 -11.39 -9.09
C ASN A 36 -10.90 -10.00 -9.29
N LEU A 37 -10.07 -8.96 -9.54
CA LEU A 37 -10.58 -7.59 -9.51
C LEU A 37 -11.48 -7.30 -10.70
N LYS A 38 -11.04 -7.56 -11.94
CA LYS A 38 -11.85 -7.30 -13.13
C LYS A 38 -13.18 -8.07 -13.12
N PRO A 39 -13.21 -9.40 -12.88
CA PRO A 39 -14.47 -10.13 -12.82
C PRO A 39 -15.42 -9.66 -11.71
N ALA A 40 -14.89 -9.19 -10.59
CA ALA A 40 -15.73 -8.66 -9.51
C ALA A 40 -16.33 -7.29 -9.88
N LEU A 41 -15.56 -6.42 -10.54
CA LEU A 41 -16.05 -5.13 -11.02
C LEU A 41 -17.10 -5.28 -12.13
N GLU A 42 -16.91 -6.23 -13.04
CA GLU A 42 -17.91 -6.58 -14.06
C GLU A 42 -19.24 -7.06 -13.45
N GLN A 43 -19.22 -7.56 -12.21
CA GLN A 43 -20.39 -7.90 -11.41
C GLN A 43 -20.88 -6.75 -10.52
N ASN A 44 -20.43 -5.53 -10.73
CA ASN A 44 -20.75 -4.34 -9.93
C ASN A 44 -20.45 -4.50 -8.42
N LYS A 45 -19.42 -5.29 -8.06
CA LYS A 45 -19.02 -5.46 -6.67
C LYS A 45 -18.13 -4.33 -6.18
N ILE A 46 -18.32 -3.94 -4.93
CA ILE A 46 -17.37 -3.07 -4.21
C ILE A 46 -16.17 -3.92 -3.81
N ILE A 47 -14.97 -3.43 -4.08
CA ILE A 47 -13.73 -4.11 -3.75
C ILE A 47 -12.95 -3.26 -2.75
N VAL A 48 -12.63 -3.86 -1.61
CA VAL A 48 -11.74 -3.26 -0.61
C VAL A 48 -10.41 -4.00 -0.63
N LEU A 49 -9.32 -3.27 -0.77
CA LEU A 49 -7.96 -3.82 -0.80
C LEU A 49 -7.15 -3.27 0.38
N ASP A 50 -6.66 -4.16 1.22
CA ASP A 50 -5.58 -3.84 2.16
C ASP A 50 -4.25 -3.88 1.41
N ARG A 51 -3.71 -2.69 1.13
CA ARG A 51 -2.54 -2.42 0.28
C ARG A 51 -2.78 -2.73 -1.21
N TYR A 52 -2.26 -1.83 -2.04
CA TYR A 52 -2.26 -1.98 -3.49
C TYR A 52 -0.94 -1.45 -4.09
N TYR A 53 -0.91 -1.04 -5.35
CA TYR A 53 0.33 -0.61 -6.01
C TYR A 53 0.98 0.63 -5.38
N TYR A 54 0.25 1.48 -4.67
CA TYR A 54 0.80 2.58 -3.89
C TYR A 54 1.83 2.11 -2.85
N SER A 55 1.55 0.99 -2.18
CA SER A 55 2.53 0.36 -1.29
C SER A 55 3.79 -0.08 -2.04
N THR A 56 3.64 -0.69 -3.23
CA THR A 56 4.80 -1.09 -4.03
C THR A 56 5.63 0.12 -4.45
N ILE A 57 4.97 1.22 -4.88
CA ILE A 57 5.66 2.47 -5.24
C ILE A 57 6.45 3.00 -4.04
N ALA A 58 5.85 3.04 -2.85
CA ALA A 58 6.50 3.59 -1.67
C ALA A 58 7.66 2.72 -1.18
N TYR A 59 7.44 1.42 -1.02
CA TYR A 59 8.44 0.50 -0.47
C TYR A 59 9.59 0.23 -1.44
N GLN A 60 9.31 -0.01 -2.71
CA GLN A 60 10.37 -0.21 -3.70
C GLN A 60 11.05 1.10 -4.11
N GLY A 61 10.30 2.20 -4.05
CA GLY A 61 10.87 3.55 -4.22
C GLY A 61 11.88 3.88 -3.14
N ALA A 62 11.60 3.54 -1.89
CA ALA A 62 12.54 3.70 -0.77
C ALA A 62 13.79 2.82 -0.90
N LYS A 63 13.73 1.72 -1.67
CA LYS A 63 14.86 0.86 -2.05
C LYS A 63 15.64 1.37 -3.28
N GLY A 64 15.32 2.57 -3.79
CA GLY A 64 16.06 3.21 -4.89
C GLY A 64 15.48 3.01 -6.29
N ILE A 65 14.38 2.31 -6.46
CA ILE A 65 13.70 2.23 -7.76
C ILE A 65 12.84 3.50 -7.92
N GLY A 66 12.99 4.20 -9.03
CA GLY A 66 12.26 5.46 -9.26
C GLY A 66 10.74 5.30 -9.10
N PRO A 67 10.07 6.04 -8.17
CA PRO A 67 8.64 5.89 -7.89
C PRO A 67 7.76 6.07 -9.12
N LEU A 68 8.04 7.06 -9.97
CA LEU A 68 7.30 7.28 -11.23
C LEU A 68 7.42 6.11 -12.22
N ARG A 69 8.58 5.43 -12.24
CA ARG A 69 8.76 4.23 -13.06
C ARG A 69 7.86 3.10 -12.59
N ILE A 70 7.82 2.86 -11.28
CA ILE A 70 6.96 1.82 -10.67
C ILE A 70 5.48 2.14 -10.93
N GLN A 71 5.09 3.40 -10.78
CA GLN A 71 3.73 3.86 -11.06
C GLN A 71 3.34 3.55 -12.50
N LYS A 72 4.11 4.01 -13.49
CA LYS A 72 3.85 3.77 -14.91
C LYS A 72 3.79 2.27 -15.26
N MET A 73 4.59 1.43 -14.61
CA MET A 73 4.54 -0.02 -14.80
C MET A 73 3.20 -0.61 -14.31
N ASN A 74 2.70 -0.15 -13.16
CA ASN A 74 1.42 -0.64 -12.62
C ASN A 74 0.23 -0.12 -13.42
N GLU A 75 0.21 1.13 -13.81
CA GLU A 75 -0.89 1.78 -14.53
C GLU A 75 -1.18 1.14 -15.90
N LYS A 76 -0.25 0.36 -16.43
CA LYS A 76 -0.46 -0.39 -17.68
C LYS A 76 -1.53 -1.50 -17.57
N PHE A 77 -1.76 -2.02 -16.36
CA PHE A 77 -2.64 -3.19 -16.20
C PHE A 77 -3.49 -3.14 -14.92
N ALA A 78 -3.07 -2.37 -13.93
CA ALA A 78 -3.78 -2.28 -12.65
C ALA A 78 -5.04 -1.43 -12.83
N VAL A 79 -6.13 -1.86 -12.20
CA VAL A 79 -7.34 -1.05 -12.10
C VAL A 79 -7.04 0.14 -11.19
N ARG A 80 -7.40 1.33 -11.63
CA ARG A 80 -7.24 2.53 -10.81
C ARG A 80 -8.31 2.53 -9.71
N PRO A 81 -7.93 2.67 -8.43
CA PRO A 81 -8.92 2.73 -7.36
C PRO A 81 -9.69 4.07 -7.38
N ASP A 82 -10.95 4.00 -7.04
CA ASP A 82 -11.82 5.17 -6.93
C ASP A 82 -11.49 5.98 -5.67
N LEU A 83 -11.18 5.30 -4.57
CA LEU A 83 -10.75 5.91 -3.31
C LEU A 83 -9.45 5.27 -2.81
N VAL A 84 -8.55 6.08 -2.27
CA VAL A 84 -7.29 5.64 -1.66
C VAL A 84 -7.14 6.34 -0.32
N PHE A 85 -7.09 5.57 0.75
CA PHE A 85 -6.82 6.06 2.09
C PHE A 85 -5.39 5.73 2.49
N ILE A 86 -4.61 6.74 2.83
CA ILE A 86 -3.24 6.61 3.30
C ILE A 86 -3.21 6.98 4.78
N LEU A 87 -3.10 5.97 5.62
CA LEU A 87 -3.01 6.13 7.07
C LEU A 87 -1.57 6.56 7.41
N ASP A 88 -1.38 7.85 7.67
CA ASP A 88 -0.05 8.41 7.96
C ASP A 88 0.24 8.35 9.46
N VAL A 89 1.35 7.70 9.81
CA VAL A 89 1.90 7.70 11.16
C VAL A 89 3.41 7.86 11.10
N ALA A 90 3.98 8.56 12.09
CA ALA A 90 5.43 8.67 12.18
C ALA A 90 6.07 7.29 12.38
N PRO A 91 7.17 6.94 11.66
CA PRO A 91 7.80 5.62 11.73
C PRO A 91 8.07 5.17 13.16
N ARG A 92 8.62 6.05 13.99
CA ARG A 92 8.90 5.79 15.41
C ARG A 92 7.66 5.36 16.20
N VAL A 93 6.49 5.95 15.90
CA VAL A 93 5.23 5.58 16.55
C VAL A 93 4.75 4.22 16.06
N GLY A 94 4.80 3.97 14.75
CA GLY A 94 4.45 2.67 14.17
C GLY A 94 5.34 1.55 14.70
N LEU A 95 6.65 1.76 14.76
CA LEU A 95 7.61 0.81 15.33
C LEU A 95 7.32 0.51 16.80
N ARG A 96 7.04 1.53 17.63
CA ARG A 96 6.66 1.31 19.05
C ARG A 96 5.38 0.49 19.22
N ARG A 97 4.40 0.62 18.32
CA ARG A 97 3.19 -0.23 18.33
C ARG A 97 3.52 -1.70 18.07
N ILE A 98 4.56 -1.97 17.27
CA ILE A 98 5.03 -3.33 16.93
C ILE A 98 5.99 -3.88 17.97
N GLU A 99 6.80 -3.03 18.64
CA GLU A 99 7.85 -3.42 19.60
C GLU A 99 7.34 -4.16 20.84
N LYS A 100 6.08 -4.02 21.19
CA LYS A 100 5.49 -4.89 22.22
C LYS A 100 5.66 -6.39 21.91
N THR A 101 6.15 -6.73 20.70
CA THR A 101 6.27 -8.10 20.18
C THR A 101 7.67 -8.53 19.75
N ARG A 102 8.72 -7.66 19.62
CA ARG A 102 10.06 -8.07 19.08
C ARG A 102 11.24 -7.32 19.72
N ARG A 103 12.34 -8.08 20.02
CA ARG A 103 13.62 -7.59 20.59
C ARG A 103 14.61 -7.20 19.48
N GLY A 104 15.32 -6.05 19.62
CA GLY A 104 16.48 -5.67 18.81
C GLY A 104 16.58 -4.15 18.54
N LYS A 105 17.46 -3.43 19.30
CA LYS A 105 17.56 -1.95 19.20
C LYS A 105 18.26 -1.45 17.92
N ASP A 106 19.27 -2.12 17.41
CA ASP A 106 20.06 -1.65 16.27
C ASP A 106 19.32 -1.78 14.94
N LEU A 107 18.50 -2.82 14.78
CA LEU A 107 17.60 -3.00 13.64
C LEU A 107 16.49 -1.92 13.56
N LEU A 108 16.23 -1.23 14.67
CA LEU A 108 15.17 -0.23 14.73
C LEU A 108 15.53 1.08 14.04
N PHE A 109 16.79 1.55 14.17
CA PHE A 109 17.23 2.80 13.54
C PHE A 109 17.28 2.66 12.03
N GLU A 110 17.82 1.57 11.49
CA GLU A 110 17.84 1.30 10.05
C GLU A 110 16.41 1.18 9.49
N GLN A 111 15.51 0.54 10.25
CA GLN A 111 14.10 0.46 9.90
C GLN A 111 13.40 1.81 9.97
N GLU A 112 13.70 2.67 10.95
CA GLU A 112 13.11 3.99 11.08
C GLU A 112 13.48 4.89 9.89
N ASP A 113 14.75 4.91 9.47
CA ASP A 113 15.22 5.65 8.30
C ASP A 113 14.57 5.17 7.00
N TYR A 114 14.52 3.85 6.82
CA TYR A 114 13.86 3.25 5.67
C TYR A 114 12.36 3.59 5.63
N LEU A 115 11.66 3.42 6.75
CA LEU A 115 10.24 3.78 6.86
C LEU A 115 10.01 5.28 6.73
N GLY A 116 10.97 6.12 7.12
CA GLY A 116 10.97 7.55 6.86
C GLY A 116 10.95 7.88 5.37
N LYS A 117 11.77 7.18 4.56
CA LYS A 117 11.76 7.28 3.10
C LYS A 117 10.44 6.79 2.51
N VAL A 118 9.94 5.65 2.97
CA VAL A 118 8.63 5.10 2.56
C VAL A 118 7.52 6.11 2.83
N ARG A 119 7.47 6.67 4.05
CA ARG A 119 6.48 7.69 4.44
C ARG A 119 6.54 8.93 3.56
N LYS A 120 7.74 9.43 3.23
CA LYS A 120 7.91 10.58 2.32
C LYS A 120 7.25 10.32 0.96
N ILE A 121 7.41 9.11 0.42
CA ILE A 121 6.79 8.74 -0.85
C ILE A 121 5.28 8.65 -0.71
N PHE A 122 4.74 8.01 0.35
CA PHE A 122 3.30 8.00 0.60
C PHE A 122 2.72 9.41 0.71
N LYS A 123 3.41 10.29 1.43
CA LYS A 123 3.01 11.69 1.58
C LYS A 123 3.12 12.51 0.29
N SER A 124 3.80 12.03 -0.73
CA SER A 124 3.91 12.71 -2.03
C SER A 124 2.73 12.42 -2.96
N PHE A 125 1.96 11.37 -2.71
CA PHE A 125 0.79 11.08 -3.56
C PHE A 125 -0.25 12.19 -3.48
N ARG A 126 -0.76 12.59 -4.63
CA ARG A 126 -1.80 13.60 -4.79
C ARG A 126 -2.85 13.12 -5.78
N GLY A 127 -4.09 13.52 -5.56
CA GLY A 127 -5.22 13.21 -6.43
C GLY A 127 -6.54 13.48 -5.70
N LYS A 128 -7.61 13.75 -6.44
CA LYS A 128 -8.94 13.97 -5.87
C LYS A 128 -9.48 12.75 -5.12
N ASN A 129 -8.95 11.58 -5.45
CA ASN A 129 -9.31 10.29 -4.86
C ASN A 129 -8.33 9.80 -3.79
N ILE A 130 -7.33 10.62 -3.38
CA ILE A 130 -6.30 10.23 -2.41
C ILE A 130 -6.47 11.04 -1.13
N PHE A 131 -6.77 10.36 -0.05
CA PHE A 131 -7.01 10.92 1.28
C PHE A 131 -5.86 10.56 2.22
N GLN A 132 -5.20 11.60 2.75
CA GLN A 132 -4.14 11.46 3.75
C GLN A 132 -4.78 11.56 5.14
N ILE A 133 -4.83 10.48 5.88
CA ILE A 133 -5.48 10.40 7.18
C ILE A 133 -4.41 10.34 8.28
N ASP A 134 -4.53 11.20 9.27
CA ASP A 134 -3.68 11.15 10.47
C ASP A 134 -4.04 9.92 11.32
N ALA A 135 -3.17 8.91 11.28
CA ALA A 135 -3.33 7.67 12.03
C ALA A 135 -2.77 7.75 13.46
N PHE A 136 -2.47 8.95 13.96
CA PHE A 136 -2.16 9.17 15.38
C PHE A 136 -3.44 9.30 16.22
N ARG A 137 -4.56 9.68 15.62
CA ARG A 137 -5.88 9.79 16.24
C ARG A 137 -6.43 8.43 16.69
N SER A 138 -7.59 8.45 17.35
CA SER A 138 -8.29 7.23 17.75
C SER A 138 -8.75 6.42 16.53
N GLU A 139 -8.87 5.11 16.70
CA GLU A 139 -9.40 4.24 15.64
C GLU A 139 -10.83 4.64 15.24
N GLU A 140 -11.62 5.10 16.21
CA GLU A 140 -13.00 5.54 15.99
C GLU A 140 -13.08 6.82 15.14
N ASP A 141 -12.20 7.79 15.39
CA ASP A 141 -12.16 9.02 14.58
C ASP A 141 -11.69 8.74 13.15
N ILE A 142 -10.72 7.85 12.98
CA ILE A 142 -10.23 7.40 11.68
C ILE A 142 -11.34 6.67 10.93
N TYR A 143 -12.04 5.75 11.61
CA TYR A 143 -13.15 5.01 11.03
C TYR A 143 -14.26 5.95 10.55
N ARG A 144 -14.67 6.91 11.38
CA ARG A 144 -15.71 7.88 11.05
C ARG A 144 -15.36 8.70 9.80
N GLU A 145 -14.13 9.21 9.70
CA GLU A 145 -13.67 9.96 8.54
C GLU A 145 -13.67 9.12 7.25
N ILE A 146 -13.24 7.86 7.33
CA ILE A 146 -13.27 6.94 6.19
C ILE A 146 -14.72 6.63 5.81
N GLU A 147 -15.58 6.32 6.78
CA GLU A 147 -16.99 6.01 6.56
C GLU A 147 -17.72 7.16 5.88
N GLU A 148 -17.57 8.40 6.39
CA GLU A 148 -18.17 9.58 5.80
C GLU A 148 -17.75 9.79 4.34
N THR A 149 -16.45 9.62 4.06
CA THR A 149 -15.92 9.75 2.70
C THR A 149 -16.47 8.67 1.76
N VAL A 150 -16.50 7.42 2.21
CA VAL A 150 -17.04 6.31 1.41
C VAL A 150 -18.54 6.47 1.18
N CYS A 151 -19.31 6.81 2.21
CA CYS A 151 -20.75 7.02 2.11
C CYS A 151 -21.08 8.20 1.19
N GLY A 152 -20.29 9.28 1.23
CA GLY A 152 -20.41 10.42 0.31
C GLY A 152 -20.22 9.96 -1.13
N PHE A 153 -19.11 9.30 -1.41
CA PHE A 153 -18.79 8.78 -2.74
C PHE A 153 -19.87 7.83 -3.30
N LEU A 154 -20.38 6.91 -2.48
CA LEU A 154 -21.42 5.97 -2.90
C LEU A 154 -22.77 6.66 -3.19
N ARG A 155 -23.10 7.77 -2.49
CA ARG A 155 -24.28 8.57 -2.79
C ARG A 155 -24.15 9.26 -4.14
N ASP A 156 -22.99 9.85 -4.42
CA ASP A 156 -22.74 10.56 -5.69
C ASP A 156 -22.84 9.60 -6.89
N LEU A 157 -22.36 8.35 -6.74
CA LEU A 157 -22.51 7.32 -7.77
C LEU A 157 -23.96 6.93 -8.08
N ARG A 158 -24.89 7.08 -7.12
CA ARG A 158 -26.32 6.76 -7.34
C ARG A 158 -27.06 7.86 -8.08
N HIS A 159 -26.48 9.06 -8.13
CA HIS A 159 -27.09 10.23 -8.76
C HIS A 159 -26.44 10.60 -10.09
N SER A 160 -25.43 9.83 -10.53
CA SER A 160 -24.72 9.96 -11.81
C SER A 160 -25.21 8.93 -12.82
#